data_695a6ecf3137d5c4136ad1a1a013a0f0
#
_entry.id   695a6ecf3137d5c4136ad1a1a013a0f0
#
_cell.length_a   1.000
_cell.length_b   1.000
_cell.length_c   1.000
_cell.angle_alpha   90.00
_cell.angle_beta   90.00
_cell.angle_gamma   90.00
#
_symmetry.space_group_name_H-M   'P 1'
#
loop_
_entity.id
_entity.type
_entity.pdbx_description
1 polymer ?
#
loop_
_entity_poly.entity_id
_entity_poly.type
_entity_poly.pdbx_seq_one_letter_code
_entity_poly.pdbx_strand_id
1 'polypeptide(L)'
;MLWASSCCPRLVRRRGCTSGGGPGGGKVLSSTTFFASLPLAARRRVHFHHFFRELHQRLNAPGAPDLQAVMRQMTSGCRLLCFDEFHLHDPGDAMLIKVLLEHLFQRGIVLLATSNYPPEMLLPNPLYHDRFLPSIALIRAHLAVVALNGEEDYRQRHLSVDNAFCSGRMWVNPNTQQRQLYDLPSLPAEPVSLTVGYRTLLAATASSTLLHFTFAQLCQAATAVMDYLTLSESYTVWLLEEVPPLATVGPAAQQRFINVIDVLYEKQIRLLLVTCCDLETLVAGVELEDIQRTRSRLQQLPRAV
;
A
#
# COMPACT_ATOMS: atom_id res chain seq x y z
N MET A 1 4.80 14.06 1.37
CA MET A 1 5.11 15.09 0.36
C MET A 1 3.85 15.45 -0.39
N LEU A 2 3.77 16.65 -0.90
CA LEU A 2 2.68 17.11 -1.76
C LEU A 2 3.25 17.40 -3.15
N TRP A 3 2.61 16.89 -4.20
CA TRP A 3 3.01 17.13 -5.58
C TRP A 3 1.84 17.81 -6.30
N ALA A 4 2.11 18.92 -6.96
CA ALA A 4 1.10 19.65 -7.69
C ALA A 4 1.62 20.06 -9.08
N SER A 5 0.74 20.06 -10.07
CA SER A 5 1.10 20.46 -11.44
C SER A 5 1.69 21.87 -11.48
N SER A 6 2.84 22.01 -12.10
CA SER A 6 3.58 23.26 -12.22
C SER A 6 2.84 24.34 -13.05
N CYS A 7 1.85 23.95 -13.84
CA CYS A 7 1.03 24.86 -14.63
C CYS A 7 0.09 25.74 -13.80
N CYS A 8 0.06 25.57 -12.46
CA CYS A 8 -0.79 26.37 -11.58
C CYS A 8 0.01 27.04 -10.46
N PRO A 9 0.82 28.10 -10.78
CA PRO A 9 1.70 28.76 -9.81
C PRO A 9 0.96 29.40 -8.62
N ARG A 10 -0.33 29.68 -8.74
CA ARG A 10 -1.17 30.17 -7.65
C ARG A 10 -1.50 29.12 -6.58
N LEU A 11 -1.44 27.83 -6.95
CA LEU A 11 -1.70 26.71 -6.06
C LEU A 11 -0.56 26.48 -5.06
N VAL A 12 0.68 26.74 -5.46
CA VAL A 12 1.89 26.51 -4.64
C VAL A 12 2.19 27.70 -3.72
N ARG A 13 1.71 28.93 -4.02
CA ARG A 13 2.08 30.16 -3.30
C ARG A 13 1.21 30.53 -2.10
N ARG A 14 0.12 29.88 -1.80
CA ARG A 14 -0.59 30.14 -0.56
C ARG A 14 0.10 29.49 0.62
N ARG A 15 1.13 30.18 1.13
CA ARG A 15 1.63 30.04 2.50
C ARG A 15 0.51 30.42 3.46
N GLY A 16 0.30 29.59 4.47
CA GLY A 16 -0.39 30.00 5.68
C GLY A 16 -1.83 29.55 5.76
N CYS A 17 -2.03 28.33 6.17
CA CYS A 17 -3.09 27.94 7.08
C CYS A 17 -2.44 27.21 8.24
N THR A 18 -1.95 27.99 9.20
CA THR A 18 -1.76 27.53 10.57
C THR A 18 -3.14 27.46 11.19
N SER A 19 -3.71 26.30 11.31
CA SER A 19 -4.77 26.04 12.27
C SER A 19 -4.51 24.69 12.90
N GLY A 20 -4.36 24.71 14.21
CA GLY A 20 -4.14 23.57 15.05
C GLY A 20 -5.21 22.51 14.83
N GLY A 21 -4.79 21.29 14.57
CA GLY A 21 -5.65 20.14 14.45
C GLY A 21 -4.79 18.90 14.64
N GLY A 22 -5.29 17.96 15.40
CA GLY A 22 -4.69 16.81 16.01
C GLY A 22 -3.77 15.92 15.17
N PRO A 23 -3.10 14.98 15.82
CA PRO A 23 -1.94 14.25 15.33
C PRO A 23 -2.31 13.18 14.29
N GLY A 24 -1.45 13.01 13.30
CA GLY A 24 -1.56 12.00 12.26
C GLY A 24 -2.20 12.43 10.95
N GLY A 25 -3.01 13.47 10.95
CA GLY A 25 -3.80 13.93 9.80
C GLY A 25 -3.21 15.10 8.99
N GLY A 26 -2.03 15.61 9.33
CA GLY A 26 -1.52 16.88 8.79
C GLY A 26 -1.42 16.92 7.26
N LYS A 27 -0.99 15.87 6.62
CA LYS A 27 -0.89 15.80 5.15
C LYS A 27 -2.25 15.66 4.50
N VAL A 28 -3.11 14.80 5.05
CA VAL A 28 -4.46 14.54 4.56
C VAL A 28 -5.37 15.74 4.85
N LEU A 29 -5.29 16.34 6.03
CA LEU A 29 -6.05 17.55 6.38
C LEU A 29 -5.65 18.73 5.49
N SER A 30 -4.36 18.96 5.24
CA SER A 30 -3.90 20.03 4.36
C SER A 30 -4.37 19.82 2.91
N SER A 31 -4.32 18.60 2.39
CA SER A 31 -4.80 18.28 1.04
C SER A 31 -6.32 18.34 0.96
N THR A 32 -7.04 17.89 2.00
CA THR A 32 -8.51 17.91 2.06
C THR A 32 -9.03 19.33 2.11
N THR A 33 -8.51 20.14 3.02
CA THR A 33 -8.92 21.55 3.16
C THR A 33 -8.58 22.34 1.90
N PHE A 34 -7.40 22.11 1.33
CA PHE A 34 -6.99 22.73 0.09
C PHE A 34 -7.90 22.32 -1.08
N PHE A 35 -8.14 21.03 -1.25
CA PHE A 35 -9.04 20.51 -2.30
C PHE A 35 -10.46 21.06 -2.13
N ALA A 36 -10.97 21.14 -0.90
CA ALA A 36 -12.30 21.69 -0.61
C ALA A 36 -12.40 23.19 -0.91
N SER A 37 -11.32 23.94 -0.70
CA SER A 37 -11.29 25.41 -0.91
C SER A 37 -11.20 25.83 -2.38
N LEU A 38 -10.95 24.90 -3.30
CA LEU A 38 -10.84 25.23 -4.71
C LEU A 38 -12.22 25.43 -5.35
N PRO A 39 -12.50 26.57 -6.00
CA PRO A 39 -13.79 26.84 -6.66
C PRO A 39 -13.86 26.17 -8.03
N LEU A 40 -13.60 24.85 -8.10
CA LEU A 40 -13.61 24.06 -9.31
C LEU A 40 -14.67 22.97 -9.20
N ALA A 41 -15.72 23.02 -10.04
CA ALA A 41 -16.73 21.97 -10.08
C ALA A 41 -16.21 20.66 -10.67
N ALA A 42 -15.31 20.75 -11.66
CA ALA A 42 -14.73 19.61 -12.38
C ALA A 42 -13.50 19.03 -11.69
N ARG A 43 -13.68 18.62 -10.43
CA ARG A 43 -12.59 18.03 -9.61
C ARG A 43 -12.95 16.63 -9.12
N ARG A 44 -11.96 15.74 -9.10
CA ARG A 44 -12.10 14.38 -8.58
C ARG A 44 -10.98 14.11 -7.58
N ARG A 45 -11.33 13.57 -6.40
CA ARG A 45 -10.39 13.08 -5.40
C ARG A 45 -10.62 11.61 -5.19
N VAL A 46 -9.53 10.84 -5.17
CA VAL A 46 -9.59 9.38 -5.06
C VAL A 46 -8.29 8.86 -4.46
N HIS A 47 -8.37 7.82 -3.67
CA HIS A 47 -7.17 7.08 -3.27
C HIS A 47 -6.53 6.45 -4.49
N PHE A 48 -5.20 6.56 -4.58
CA PHE A 48 -4.43 6.06 -5.71
C PHE A 48 -4.75 4.59 -6.02
N HIS A 49 -4.77 3.74 -5.01
CA HIS A 49 -5.08 2.31 -5.16
C HIS A 49 -6.51 2.06 -5.67
N HIS A 50 -7.49 2.84 -5.25
CA HIS A 50 -8.86 2.70 -5.74
C HIS A 50 -8.97 3.06 -7.22
N PHE A 51 -8.25 4.08 -7.66
CA PHE A 51 -8.20 4.46 -9.06
C PHE A 51 -7.59 3.35 -9.92
N PHE A 52 -6.47 2.75 -9.47
CA PHE A 52 -5.82 1.66 -10.19
C PHE A 52 -6.64 0.37 -10.18
N ARG A 53 -7.32 0.06 -9.08
CA ARG A 53 -8.28 -1.06 -9.03
C ARG A 53 -9.39 -0.88 -10.08
N GLU A 54 -9.99 0.30 -10.15
CA GLU A 54 -11.01 0.62 -11.16
C GLU A 54 -10.44 0.52 -12.59
N LEU A 55 -9.22 1.01 -12.80
CA LEU A 55 -8.53 0.91 -14.10
C LEU A 55 -8.35 -0.55 -14.52
N HIS A 56 -7.81 -1.38 -13.64
CA HIS A 56 -7.62 -2.82 -13.89
C HIS A 56 -8.94 -3.55 -14.14
N GLN A 57 -9.98 -3.27 -13.36
CA GLN A 57 -11.31 -3.85 -13.57
C GLN A 57 -11.86 -3.51 -14.95
N ARG A 58 -11.74 -2.26 -15.38
CA ARG A 58 -12.22 -1.82 -16.68
C ARG A 58 -11.41 -2.41 -17.83
N LEU A 59 -10.10 -2.57 -17.69
CA LEU A 59 -9.23 -3.16 -18.71
C LEU A 59 -9.44 -4.66 -18.86
N ASN A 60 -9.82 -5.37 -17.80
CA ASN A 60 -10.03 -6.81 -17.81
C ASN A 60 -11.49 -7.21 -18.02
N ALA A 61 -12.41 -6.26 -18.22
CA ALA A 61 -13.81 -6.56 -18.52
C ALA A 61 -13.95 -7.18 -19.92
N PRO A 62 -14.88 -8.12 -20.12
CA PRO A 62 -15.17 -8.66 -21.47
C PRO A 62 -15.53 -7.53 -22.45
N GLY A 63 -14.82 -7.47 -23.58
CA GLY A 63 -15.02 -6.39 -24.56
C GLY A 63 -14.47 -5.03 -24.13
N ALA A 64 -13.53 -4.99 -23.19
CA ALA A 64 -12.93 -3.76 -22.72
C ALA A 64 -12.34 -2.93 -23.87
N PRO A 65 -12.51 -1.60 -23.86
CA PRO A 65 -11.83 -0.72 -24.79
C PRO A 65 -10.33 -0.67 -24.51
N ASP A 66 -9.57 -0.04 -25.41
CA ASP A 66 -8.13 0.15 -25.20
C ASP A 66 -7.82 1.00 -23.96
N LEU A 67 -6.59 0.92 -23.48
CA LEU A 67 -6.10 1.62 -22.27
C LEU A 67 -6.38 3.13 -22.36
N GLN A 68 -6.17 3.74 -23.53
CA GLN A 68 -6.37 5.17 -23.74
C GLN A 68 -7.86 5.55 -23.67
N ALA A 69 -8.75 4.69 -24.17
CA ALA A 69 -10.19 4.91 -24.07
C ALA A 69 -10.69 4.77 -22.63
N VAL A 70 -10.20 3.77 -21.91
CA VAL A 70 -10.50 3.61 -20.47
C VAL A 70 -10.04 4.84 -19.67
N MET A 71 -8.81 5.30 -19.88
CA MET A 71 -8.29 6.51 -19.21
C MET A 71 -9.13 7.75 -19.56
N ARG A 72 -9.54 7.92 -20.83
CA ARG A 72 -10.43 9.01 -21.23
C ARG A 72 -11.76 8.96 -20.49
N GLN A 73 -12.36 7.80 -20.35
CA GLN A 73 -13.61 7.62 -19.61
C GLN A 73 -13.44 7.94 -18.12
N MET A 74 -12.39 7.42 -17.50
CA MET A 74 -12.13 7.62 -16.07
C MET A 74 -11.80 9.07 -15.69
N THR A 75 -11.25 9.84 -16.64
CA THR A 75 -10.89 11.25 -16.44
C THR A 75 -11.86 12.21 -17.13
N SER A 76 -12.98 11.72 -17.67
CA SER A 76 -13.97 12.52 -18.37
C SER A 76 -14.54 13.63 -17.48
N GLY A 77 -14.59 14.85 -18.00
CA GLY A 77 -15.06 16.01 -17.24
C GLY A 77 -14.16 16.47 -16.10
N CYS A 78 -13.00 15.83 -15.88
CA CYS A 78 -12.07 16.17 -14.80
C CYS A 78 -11.08 17.25 -15.27
N ARG A 79 -10.94 18.34 -14.51
CA ARG A 79 -9.90 19.36 -14.66
C ARG A 79 -8.83 19.31 -13.57
N LEU A 80 -9.18 18.74 -12.41
CA LEU A 80 -8.27 18.52 -11.30
C LEU A 80 -8.46 17.10 -10.78
N LEU A 81 -7.42 16.29 -10.84
CA LEU A 81 -7.36 14.97 -10.22
C LEU A 81 -6.48 15.04 -8.98
N CYS A 82 -7.02 14.60 -7.85
CA CYS A 82 -6.28 14.52 -6.60
C CYS A 82 -6.11 13.05 -6.22
N PHE A 83 -4.86 12.60 -6.11
CA PHE A 83 -4.53 11.29 -5.57
C PHE A 83 -4.12 11.40 -4.10
N ASP A 84 -4.83 10.69 -3.24
CA ASP A 84 -4.35 10.44 -1.90
C ASP A 84 -3.49 9.17 -1.88
N GLU A 85 -2.43 9.21 -1.08
CA GLU A 85 -1.53 8.08 -0.87
C GLU A 85 -0.92 7.53 -2.17
N PHE A 86 -0.30 8.41 -2.94
CA PHE A 86 0.39 8.01 -4.18
C PHE A 86 1.61 7.14 -3.83
N HIS A 87 1.46 5.86 -4.03
CA HIS A 87 2.46 4.82 -3.76
C HIS A 87 2.55 3.84 -4.91
N LEU A 88 3.75 3.33 -5.15
CA LEU A 88 4.03 2.30 -6.13
C LEU A 88 4.77 1.15 -5.50
N HIS A 89 4.12 -0.01 -5.51
CA HIS A 89 4.71 -1.27 -5.04
C HIS A 89 4.74 -2.34 -6.13
N ASP A 90 3.88 -2.22 -7.14
CA ASP A 90 3.77 -3.20 -8.22
C ASP A 90 4.44 -2.67 -9.49
N PRO A 91 5.40 -3.42 -10.08
CA PRO A 91 6.03 -3.04 -11.34
C PRO A 91 5.04 -2.96 -12.52
N GLY A 92 3.96 -3.73 -12.50
CA GLY A 92 2.90 -3.66 -13.51
C GLY A 92 2.20 -2.30 -13.52
N ASP A 93 1.91 -1.76 -12.33
CA ASP A 93 1.32 -0.44 -12.18
C ASP A 93 2.28 0.69 -12.63
N ALA A 94 3.58 0.48 -12.50
CA ALA A 94 4.58 1.46 -12.91
C ALA A 94 4.50 1.80 -14.41
N MET A 95 4.24 0.82 -15.25
CA MET A 95 4.06 1.04 -16.69
C MET A 95 2.79 1.81 -16.99
N LEU A 96 1.70 1.48 -16.29
CA LEU A 96 0.41 2.16 -16.44
C LEU A 96 0.47 3.61 -15.94
N ILE A 97 1.26 3.89 -14.90
CA ILE A 97 1.45 5.26 -14.39
C ILE A 97 2.07 6.17 -15.45
N LYS A 98 3.08 5.71 -16.17
CA LYS A 98 3.68 6.51 -17.23
C LYS A 98 2.61 6.97 -18.22
N VAL A 99 1.81 6.02 -18.70
CA VAL A 99 0.74 6.32 -19.67
C VAL A 99 -0.33 7.24 -19.07
N LEU A 100 -0.67 7.04 -17.80
CA LEU A 100 -1.61 7.91 -17.08
C LEU A 100 -1.08 9.34 -16.94
N LEU A 101 0.17 9.52 -16.54
CA LEU A 101 0.79 10.85 -16.40
C LEU A 101 0.84 11.57 -17.75
N GLU A 102 1.28 10.89 -18.81
CA GLU A 102 1.27 11.43 -20.18
C GLU A 102 -0.14 11.85 -20.60
N HIS A 103 -1.14 11.00 -20.36
CA HIS A 103 -2.55 11.31 -20.66
C HIS A 103 -3.04 12.55 -19.91
N LEU A 104 -2.78 12.65 -18.60
CA LEU A 104 -3.21 13.79 -17.78
C LEU A 104 -2.58 15.10 -18.25
N PHE A 105 -1.27 15.08 -18.52
CA PHE A 105 -0.53 16.28 -18.92
C PHE A 105 -0.90 16.73 -20.35
N GLN A 106 -1.06 15.80 -21.29
CA GLN A 106 -1.53 16.11 -22.65
C GLN A 106 -2.93 16.74 -22.67
N ARG A 107 -3.78 16.35 -21.75
CA ARG A 107 -5.16 16.89 -21.65
C ARG A 107 -5.26 18.14 -20.77
N GLY A 108 -4.15 18.63 -20.21
CA GLY A 108 -4.14 19.76 -19.30
C GLY A 108 -4.88 19.51 -17.99
N ILE A 109 -5.01 18.26 -17.56
CA ILE A 109 -5.61 17.91 -16.27
C ILE A 109 -4.57 18.18 -15.19
N VAL A 110 -4.93 19.04 -14.24
CA VAL A 110 -4.07 19.35 -13.08
C VAL A 110 -4.02 18.13 -12.17
N LEU A 111 -2.81 17.68 -11.84
CA LEU A 111 -2.60 16.61 -10.87
C LEU A 111 -2.15 17.18 -9.53
N LEU A 112 -2.80 16.74 -8.46
CA LEU A 112 -2.39 16.94 -7.07
C LEU A 112 -2.21 15.57 -6.45
N ALA A 113 -1.07 15.29 -5.81
CA ALA A 113 -0.87 14.01 -5.16
C ALA A 113 -0.20 14.18 -3.80
N THR A 114 -0.65 13.39 -2.82
CA THR A 114 0.06 13.21 -1.55
C THR A 114 0.84 11.91 -1.58
N SER A 115 2.09 11.92 -1.14
CA SER A 115 2.92 10.74 -1.04
C SER A 115 3.74 10.74 0.25
N ASN A 116 4.09 9.57 0.73
CA ASN A 116 5.04 9.41 1.82
C ASN A 116 6.49 9.46 1.33
N TYR A 117 6.70 9.28 0.03
CA TYR A 117 8.02 9.19 -0.61
C TYR A 117 8.24 10.32 -1.61
N PRO A 118 9.49 10.77 -1.80
CA PRO A 118 9.86 11.60 -2.95
C PRO A 118 9.75 10.78 -4.24
N PRO A 119 9.67 11.43 -5.40
CA PRO A 119 9.57 10.73 -6.70
C PRO A 119 10.65 9.68 -6.92
N GLU A 120 11.87 9.96 -6.47
CA GLU A 120 13.05 9.10 -6.63
C GLU A 120 12.95 7.80 -5.83
N MET A 121 12.17 7.80 -4.75
CA MET A 121 11.95 6.65 -3.89
C MET A 121 10.66 5.90 -4.21
N LEU A 122 10.00 6.23 -5.30
CA LEU A 122 8.91 5.41 -5.83
C LEU A 122 9.49 4.19 -6.55
N LEU A 123 8.94 3.02 -6.26
CA LEU A 123 9.40 1.75 -6.79
C LEU A 123 10.91 1.54 -6.57
N PRO A 124 11.38 1.48 -5.30
CA PRO A 124 12.82 1.44 -4.98
C PRO A 124 13.49 0.11 -5.34
N ASN A 125 12.73 -0.91 -5.72
CA ASN A 125 13.28 -2.21 -6.10
C ASN A 125 14.25 -2.06 -7.30
N PRO A 126 15.55 -2.37 -7.14
CA PRO A 126 16.56 -2.17 -8.18
C PRO A 126 16.24 -2.85 -9.51
N LEU A 127 15.51 -3.98 -9.49
CA LEU A 127 15.13 -4.71 -10.70
C LEU A 127 14.17 -3.93 -11.60
N TYR A 128 13.45 -2.97 -11.05
CA TYR A 128 12.38 -2.24 -11.75
C TYR A 128 12.56 -0.73 -11.73
N HIS A 129 13.41 -0.22 -10.85
CA HIS A 129 13.63 1.22 -10.68
C HIS A 129 14.03 1.91 -11.98
N ASP A 130 14.98 1.34 -12.72
CA ASP A 130 15.45 1.90 -13.99
C ASP A 130 14.34 2.05 -15.02
N ARG A 131 13.37 1.11 -15.04
CA ARG A 131 12.21 1.20 -15.93
C ARG A 131 11.23 2.29 -15.51
N PHE A 132 11.29 2.73 -14.27
CA PHE A 132 10.45 3.78 -13.73
C PHE A 132 11.06 5.19 -13.85
N LEU A 133 12.35 5.34 -14.11
CA LEU A 133 13.03 6.61 -14.31
C LEU A 133 12.32 7.56 -15.28
N PRO A 134 11.77 7.11 -16.43
CA PRO A 134 11.01 8.00 -17.32
C PRO A 134 9.77 8.61 -16.66
N SER A 135 9.08 7.86 -15.76
CA SER A 135 7.93 8.38 -15.01
C SER A 135 8.38 9.40 -13.96
N ILE A 136 9.52 9.17 -13.29
CA ILE A 136 10.13 10.13 -12.37
C ILE A 136 10.47 11.44 -13.11
N ALA A 137 11.05 11.34 -14.31
CA ALA A 137 11.35 12.49 -15.14
C ALA A 137 10.08 13.29 -15.50
N LEU A 138 8.98 12.61 -15.86
CA LEU A 138 7.69 13.26 -16.12
C LEU A 138 7.15 13.97 -14.86
N ILE A 139 7.21 13.31 -13.71
CA ILE A 139 6.81 13.91 -12.43
C ILE A 139 7.62 15.19 -12.18
N ARG A 140 8.94 15.13 -12.31
CA ARG A 140 9.83 16.29 -12.09
C ARG A 140 9.61 17.42 -13.07
N ALA A 141 9.30 17.10 -14.33
CA ALA A 141 9.06 18.10 -15.37
C ALA A 141 7.72 18.83 -15.17
N HIS A 142 6.70 18.15 -14.66
CA HIS A 142 5.33 18.67 -14.65
C HIS A 142 4.78 18.97 -13.25
N LEU A 143 5.40 18.47 -12.18
CA LEU A 143 4.92 18.62 -10.82
C LEU A 143 5.93 19.35 -9.93
N ALA A 144 5.47 20.33 -9.18
CA ALA A 144 6.22 20.90 -8.06
C ALA A 144 6.15 19.95 -6.86
N VAL A 145 7.29 19.48 -6.38
CA VAL A 145 7.40 18.60 -5.21
C VAL A 145 7.67 19.44 -3.98
N VAL A 146 6.73 19.40 -3.01
CA VAL A 146 6.84 20.13 -1.76
C VAL A 146 6.99 19.13 -0.61
N ALA A 147 8.10 19.21 0.11
CA ALA A 147 8.28 18.46 1.34
C ALA A 147 7.46 19.13 2.46
N LEU A 148 6.52 18.38 3.04
CA LEU A 148 5.79 18.81 4.22
C LEU A 148 6.52 18.22 5.44
N ASN A 149 7.62 18.84 5.84
CA ASN A 149 8.35 18.48 7.05
C ASN A 149 7.74 19.28 8.21
N GLY A 150 6.93 18.63 9.04
CA GLY A 150 6.66 19.13 10.37
C GLY A 150 7.85 18.80 11.27
N GLU A 151 8.29 19.72 12.13
CA GLU A 151 9.38 19.51 13.08
C GLU A 151 9.06 18.45 14.15
N GLU A 152 7.83 17.99 14.25
CA GLU A 152 7.42 16.89 15.13
C GLU A 152 6.96 15.69 14.30
N ASP A 153 7.62 14.57 14.51
CA ASP A 153 7.12 13.26 14.07
C ASP A 153 5.92 12.87 14.94
N TYR A 154 4.74 13.34 14.53
CA TYR A 154 3.47 13.03 15.20
C TYR A 154 3.16 11.52 15.26
N ARG A 155 3.92 10.68 14.56
CA ARG A 155 3.79 9.22 14.59
C ARG A 155 4.28 8.63 15.91
N GLN A 156 5.23 9.28 16.60
CA GLN A 156 5.75 8.81 17.90
C GLN A 156 4.78 9.10 19.06
N ARG A 157 3.85 10.04 18.93
CA ARG A 157 2.91 10.38 20.00
C ARG A 157 1.64 9.52 20.05
N HIS A 158 1.34 8.77 19.01
CA HIS A 158 0.25 7.78 18.98
C HIS A 158 0.80 6.37 18.79
N LEU A 159 1.50 5.88 19.80
CA LEU A 159 1.34 4.50 20.24
C LEU A 159 -0.10 4.40 20.75
N SER A 160 -1.08 4.45 19.83
CA SER A 160 -2.46 4.22 20.19
C SER A 160 -2.58 2.76 20.58
N VAL A 161 -2.88 2.52 21.84
CA VAL A 161 -3.20 1.23 22.45
C VAL A 161 -4.34 0.51 21.69
N ASP A 162 -4.96 1.16 20.70
CA ASP A 162 -6.14 0.72 19.97
C ASP A 162 -5.90 0.26 18.52
N ASN A 163 -4.65 0.10 18.07
CA ASN A 163 -4.43 -0.46 16.73
C ASN A 163 -4.71 -1.97 16.75
N ALA A 164 -5.73 -2.42 16.01
CA ALA A 164 -6.10 -3.84 15.97
C ALA A 164 -4.95 -4.74 15.47
N PHE A 165 -4.02 -4.25 14.66
CA PHE A 165 -2.79 -4.98 14.29
C PHE A 165 -1.99 -5.38 15.54
N CYS A 166 -1.83 -4.47 16.51
CA CYS A 166 -1.09 -4.70 17.75
C CYS A 166 -1.81 -5.66 18.70
N SER A 167 -3.11 -5.92 18.51
CA SER A 167 -3.85 -6.97 19.22
C SER A 167 -3.54 -8.38 18.67
N GLY A 168 -2.78 -8.45 17.59
CA GLY A 168 -2.28 -9.71 17.03
C GLY A 168 -1.22 -10.35 17.92
N ARG A 169 -0.53 -11.34 17.38
CA ARG A 169 0.51 -12.06 18.13
C ARG A 169 1.51 -12.73 17.21
N MET A 170 2.74 -12.89 17.70
CA MET A 170 3.79 -13.62 16.99
C MET A 170 4.22 -14.85 17.81
N TRP A 171 4.33 -16.00 17.14
CA TRP A 171 4.86 -17.25 17.68
C TRP A 171 6.06 -17.70 16.86
N VAL A 172 7.01 -18.32 17.55
CA VAL A 172 8.16 -18.98 16.93
C VAL A 172 7.99 -20.48 17.13
N ASN A 173 7.79 -21.23 16.04
CA ASN A 173 7.60 -22.69 16.06
C ASN A 173 6.66 -23.20 17.17
N PRO A 174 5.40 -22.75 17.24
CA PRO A 174 4.50 -23.13 18.33
C PRO A 174 4.28 -24.64 18.34
N ASN A 175 4.43 -25.24 19.52
CA ASN A 175 4.13 -26.65 19.74
C ASN A 175 2.61 -26.92 19.77
N THR A 176 2.20 -28.19 19.81
CA THR A 176 0.79 -28.59 19.77
C THR A 176 0.01 -27.98 20.94
N GLN A 177 0.58 -27.90 22.14
CA GLN A 177 -0.08 -27.33 23.29
C GLN A 177 -0.30 -25.81 23.14
N GLN A 178 0.69 -25.10 22.63
CA GLN A 178 0.58 -23.66 22.34
C GLN A 178 -0.45 -23.41 21.25
N ARG A 179 -0.47 -24.22 20.19
CA ARG A 179 -1.51 -24.11 19.12
C ARG A 179 -2.91 -24.29 19.69
N GLN A 180 -3.12 -25.27 20.56
CA GLN A 180 -4.42 -25.48 21.23
C GLN A 180 -4.79 -24.33 22.20
N LEU A 181 -3.82 -23.85 22.97
CA LEU A 181 -4.04 -22.75 23.94
C LEU A 181 -4.51 -21.45 23.25
N TYR A 182 -4.02 -21.19 22.03
CA TYR A 182 -4.31 -19.97 21.29
C TYR A 182 -5.29 -20.17 20.13
N ASP A 183 -5.95 -21.31 20.04
CA ASP A 183 -6.90 -21.68 18.98
C ASP A 183 -6.33 -21.47 17.56
N LEU A 184 -5.05 -21.75 17.37
CA LEU A 184 -4.43 -21.67 16.06
C LEU A 184 -4.90 -22.85 15.21
N PRO A 185 -5.56 -22.61 14.06
CA PRO A 185 -6.02 -23.69 13.21
C PRO A 185 -4.84 -24.50 12.68
N SER A 186 -5.03 -25.78 12.43
CA SER A 186 -4.08 -26.59 11.70
C SER A 186 -4.15 -26.28 10.21
N LEU A 187 -3.04 -26.49 9.49
CA LEU A 187 -3.06 -26.41 8.04
C LEU A 187 -3.95 -27.54 7.49
N PRO A 188 -4.91 -27.23 6.62
CA PRO A 188 -5.76 -28.24 5.99
C PRO A 188 -4.98 -29.02 4.93
N ALA A 189 -5.46 -30.20 4.59
CA ALA A 189 -4.88 -31.00 3.50
C ALA A 189 -5.07 -30.34 2.12
N GLU A 190 -6.17 -29.64 1.93
CA GLU A 190 -6.49 -28.96 0.65
C GLU A 190 -6.72 -27.46 0.89
N PRO A 191 -6.08 -26.61 0.06
CA PRO A 191 -6.29 -25.16 0.13
C PRO A 191 -7.65 -24.75 -0.46
N VAL A 192 -8.13 -23.60 -0.04
CA VAL A 192 -9.37 -22.97 -0.51
C VAL A 192 -9.04 -21.96 -1.62
N SER A 193 -9.81 -21.97 -2.69
CA SER A 193 -9.70 -20.99 -3.77
C SER A 193 -10.50 -19.73 -3.41
N LEU A 194 -9.84 -18.57 -3.47
CA LEU A 194 -10.44 -17.25 -3.23
C LEU A 194 -10.40 -16.45 -4.53
N THR A 195 -11.55 -15.94 -4.95
CA THR A 195 -11.62 -14.99 -6.07
C THR A 195 -11.36 -13.59 -5.56
N VAL A 196 -10.28 -12.97 -6.03
CA VAL A 196 -9.87 -11.60 -5.67
C VAL A 196 -9.78 -10.77 -6.95
N GLY A 197 -10.78 -9.93 -7.18
CA GLY A 197 -10.91 -9.23 -8.45
C GLY A 197 -11.07 -10.21 -9.61
N TYR A 198 -10.08 -10.26 -10.50
CA TYR A 198 -10.03 -11.19 -11.65
C TYR A 198 -9.05 -12.36 -11.44
N ARG A 199 -8.47 -12.47 -10.26
CA ARG A 199 -7.48 -13.50 -9.91
C ARG A 199 -8.09 -14.55 -8.99
N THR A 200 -7.51 -15.74 -9.02
CA THR A 200 -7.75 -16.77 -8.02
C THR A 200 -6.50 -16.94 -7.18
N LEU A 201 -6.64 -16.79 -5.87
CA LEU A 201 -5.60 -17.05 -4.89
C LEU A 201 -5.93 -18.32 -4.11
N LEU A 202 -4.90 -19.05 -3.70
CA LEU A 202 -5.05 -20.21 -2.81
C LEU A 202 -4.75 -19.78 -1.38
N ALA A 203 -5.68 -19.98 -0.47
CA ALA A 203 -5.51 -19.80 0.96
C ALA A 203 -5.56 -21.16 1.66
N ALA A 204 -4.91 -21.28 2.82
CA ALA A 204 -5.07 -22.46 3.64
C ALA A 204 -6.53 -22.60 4.09
N THR A 205 -7.09 -21.57 4.72
CA THR A 205 -8.54 -21.51 5.03
C THR A 205 -9.04 -20.06 4.93
N ALA A 206 -10.35 -19.92 4.72
CA ALA A 206 -11.07 -18.66 4.82
C ALA A 206 -12.38 -18.89 5.55
N SER A 207 -12.61 -18.16 6.64
CA SER A 207 -13.86 -18.15 7.39
C SER A 207 -14.52 -16.76 7.29
N SER A 208 -15.54 -16.50 8.08
CA SER A 208 -16.24 -15.20 8.03
C SER A 208 -15.32 -13.99 8.37
N THR A 209 -14.32 -14.17 9.21
CA THR A 209 -13.44 -13.09 9.66
C THR A 209 -11.96 -13.42 9.55
N LEU A 210 -11.59 -14.72 9.58
CA LEU A 210 -10.20 -15.19 9.56
C LEU A 210 -9.80 -15.62 8.18
N LEU A 211 -8.68 -15.10 7.71
CA LEU A 211 -8.00 -15.50 6.50
C LEU A 211 -6.64 -16.11 6.85
N HIS A 212 -6.41 -17.35 6.43
CA HIS A 212 -5.23 -18.12 6.77
C HIS A 212 -4.43 -18.46 5.52
N PHE A 213 -3.18 -18.03 5.49
CA PHE A 213 -2.21 -18.32 4.42
C PHE A 213 -0.94 -18.94 4.99
N THR A 214 -0.30 -19.77 4.20
CA THR A 214 1.14 -20.02 4.35
C THR A 214 1.94 -18.93 3.67
N PHE A 215 3.19 -18.76 4.05
CA PHE A 215 4.11 -17.81 3.39
C PHE A 215 4.22 -18.09 1.88
N ALA A 216 4.26 -19.37 1.50
CA ALA A 216 4.32 -19.77 0.10
C ALA A 216 3.10 -19.30 -0.70
N GLN A 217 1.89 -19.47 -0.15
CA GLN A 217 0.65 -19.08 -0.80
C GLN A 217 0.52 -17.57 -0.97
N LEU A 218 1.03 -16.79 -0.01
CA LEU A 218 0.84 -15.33 -0.01
C LEU A 218 2.04 -14.56 -0.58
N CYS A 219 3.28 -14.98 -0.24
CA CYS A 219 4.47 -14.20 -0.57
C CYS A 219 5.31 -14.81 -1.70
N GLN A 220 5.29 -16.13 -1.89
CA GLN A 220 5.99 -16.76 -3.04
C GLN A 220 5.11 -16.85 -4.29
N ALA A 221 3.79 -16.89 -4.13
CA ALA A 221 2.86 -16.80 -5.25
C ALA A 221 2.86 -15.39 -5.87
N ALA A 222 2.32 -15.26 -7.08
CA ALA A 222 2.25 -13.99 -7.81
C ALA A 222 1.11 -13.10 -7.31
N THR A 223 1.14 -12.73 -6.02
CA THR A 223 0.20 -11.81 -5.39
C THR A 223 0.67 -10.36 -5.51
N ALA A 224 -0.25 -9.42 -5.36
CA ALA A 224 -0.01 -7.99 -5.45
C ALA A 224 -0.68 -7.23 -4.29
N VAL A 225 -0.25 -6.00 -4.04
CA VAL A 225 -0.81 -5.12 -2.99
C VAL A 225 -2.34 -4.98 -3.11
N MET A 226 -2.84 -4.93 -4.34
CA MET A 226 -4.29 -4.84 -4.59
C MET A 226 -5.07 -6.05 -4.09
N ASP A 227 -4.46 -7.24 -4.15
CA ASP A 227 -5.07 -8.45 -3.59
C ASP A 227 -5.22 -8.31 -2.07
N TYR A 228 -4.17 -7.83 -1.38
CA TYR A 228 -4.18 -7.63 0.07
C TYR A 228 -5.20 -6.58 0.50
N LEU A 229 -5.27 -5.45 -0.23
CA LEU A 229 -6.25 -4.40 0.02
C LEU A 229 -7.68 -4.92 -0.14
N THR A 230 -7.95 -5.67 -1.21
CA THR A 230 -9.28 -6.25 -1.46
C THR A 230 -9.66 -7.26 -0.38
N LEU A 231 -8.74 -8.15 0.00
CA LEU A 231 -8.98 -9.13 1.06
C LEU A 231 -9.15 -8.47 2.43
N SER A 232 -8.44 -7.36 2.72
CA SER A 232 -8.57 -6.62 3.97
C SER A 232 -9.92 -5.93 4.15
N GLU A 233 -10.71 -5.77 3.09
CA GLU A 233 -12.09 -5.27 3.17
C GLU A 233 -13.06 -6.33 3.76
N SER A 234 -12.72 -7.62 3.60
CA SER A 234 -13.59 -8.74 4.01
C SER A 234 -13.10 -9.47 5.25
N TYR A 235 -11.79 -9.48 5.50
CA TYR A 235 -11.20 -10.27 6.58
C TYR A 235 -10.46 -9.36 7.57
N THR A 236 -10.88 -9.40 8.82
CA THR A 236 -10.33 -8.55 9.90
C THR A 236 -9.22 -9.23 10.71
N VAL A 237 -9.03 -10.53 10.54
CA VAL A 237 -7.96 -11.32 11.18
C VAL A 237 -7.23 -12.13 10.13
N TRP A 238 -5.91 -11.99 10.08
CA TRP A 238 -5.08 -12.77 9.18
C TRP A 238 -4.11 -13.63 9.98
N LEU A 239 -4.03 -14.90 9.62
CA LEU A 239 -3.02 -15.84 10.10
C LEU A 239 -2.04 -16.11 8.95
N LEU A 240 -0.77 -15.81 9.19
CA LEU A 240 0.30 -16.11 8.25
C LEU A 240 1.28 -17.07 8.90
N GLU A 241 1.41 -18.25 8.35
CA GLU A 241 2.25 -19.33 8.87
C GLU A 241 3.43 -19.68 7.97
N GLU A 242 4.35 -20.48 8.50
CA GLU A 242 5.53 -20.99 7.80
C GLU A 242 6.43 -19.87 7.27
N VAL A 243 6.53 -18.75 8.00
CA VAL A 243 7.37 -17.64 7.58
C VAL A 243 8.85 -17.97 7.84
N PRO A 244 9.65 -18.12 6.78
CA PRO A 244 11.08 -18.47 6.91
C PRO A 244 11.93 -17.22 7.19
N PRO A 245 13.22 -17.35 7.53
CA PRO A 245 14.15 -16.24 7.50
C PRO A 245 14.10 -15.57 6.10
N LEU A 246 13.82 -14.28 6.04
CA LEU A 246 13.59 -13.61 4.76
C LEU A 246 14.82 -13.63 3.83
N ALA A 247 16.03 -13.71 4.39
CA ALA A 247 17.25 -13.86 3.59
C ALA A 247 17.30 -15.17 2.78
N THR A 248 16.50 -16.17 3.14
CA THR A 248 16.45 -17.47 2.43
C THR A 248 15.53 -17.48 1.22
N VAL A 249 14.78 -16.41 1.00
CA VAL A 249 13.83 -16.28 -0.11
C VAL A 249 14.22 -15.15 -1.05
N GLY A 250 13.73 -15.22 -2.28
CA GLY A 250 14.06 -14.22 -3.30
C GLY A 250 13.49 -12.84 -3.03
N PRO A 251 14.10 -11.76 -3.59
CA PRO A 251 13.71 -10.36 -3.33
C PRO A 251 12.24 -10.06 -3.59
N ALA A 252 11.62 -10.71 -4.56
CA ALA A 252 10.20 -10.55 -4.86
C ALA A 252 9.30 -11.05 -3.74
N ALA A 253 9.65 -12.17 -3.08
CA ALA A 253 8.91 -12.69 -1.94
C ALA A 253 9.13 -11.83 -0.69
N GLN A 254 10.35 -11.35 -0.48
CA GLN A 254 10.68 -10.38 0.58
C GLN A 254 9.82 -9.11 0.45
N GLN A 255 9.76 -8.55 -0.77
CA GLN A 255 8.97 -7.34 -1.02
C GLN A 255 7.46 -7.57 -0.80
N ARG A 256 6.93 -8.73 -1.21
CA ARG A 256 5.53 -9.05 -0.95
C ARG A 256 5.24 -9.18 0.54
N PHE A 257 6.13 -9.81 1.31
CA PHE A 257 5.98 -9.88 2.77
C PHE A 257 5.96 -8.46 3.39
N ILE A 258 6.89 -7.58 3.01
CA ILE A 258 6.90 -6.19 3.45
C ILE A 258 5.57 -5.51 3.12
N ASN A 259 5.09 -5.66 1.89
CA ASN A 259 3.83 -5.07 1.44
C ASN A 259 2.61 -5.60 2.21
N VAL A 260 2.58 -6.90 2.51
CA VAL A 260 1.54 -7.51 3.35
C VAL A 260 1.51 -6.85 4.72
N ILE A 261 2.67 -6.78 5.41
CA ILE A 261 2.74 -6.17 6.74
C ILE A 261 2.35 -4.69 6.70
N ASP A 262 2.74 -3.97 5.66
CA ASP A 262 2.37 -2.57 5.47
C ASP A 262 0.85 -2.41 5.33
N VAL A 263 0.20 -3.18 4.48
CA VAL A 263 -1.26 -3.15 4.28
C VAL A 263 -2.01 -3.52 5.57
N LEU A 264 -1.60 -4.62 6.22
CA LEU A 264 -2.27 -5.08 7.44
C LEU A 264 -2.16 -4.05 8.58
N TYR A 265 -1.00 -3.42 8.72
CA TYR A 265 -0.78 -2.36 9.71
C TYR A 265 -1.64 -1.12 9.42
N GLU A 266 -1.66 -0.65 8.17
CA GLU A 266 -2.41 0.55 7.76
C GLU A 266 -3.93 0.35 7.81
N LYS A 267 -4.40 -0.86 7.48
CA LYS A 267 -5.83 -1.24 7.56
C LYS A 267 -6.23 -1.71 8.94
N GLN A 268 -5.32 -1.71 9.91
CA GLN A 268 -5.57 -2.15 11.28
C GLN A 268 -6.12 -3.57 11.37
N ILE A 269 -5.61 -4.46 10.53
CA ILE A 269 -5.97 -5.88 10.51
C ILE A 269 -5.18 -6.62 11.58
N ARG A 270 -5.86 -7.41 12.41
CA ARG A 270 -5.22 -8.23 13.41
C ARG A 270 -4.35 -9.31 12.76
N LEU A 271 -3.04 -9.30 13.03
CA LEU A 271 -2.10 -10.27 12.49
C LEU A 271 -1.72 -11.34 13.52
N LEU A 272 -1.96 -12.59 13.17
CA LEU A 272 -1.43 -13.77 13.82
C LEU A 272 -0.27 -14.29 12.97
N LEU A 273 0.95 -14.23 13.49
CA LEU A 273 2.16 -14.53 12.72
C LEU A 273 2.89 -15.74 13.32
N VAL A 274 3.06 -16.79 12.54
CA VAL A 274 3.83 -17.98 12.93
C VAL A 274 5.09 -18.06 12.09
N THR A 275 6.23 -17.96 12.74
CA THR A 275 7.56 -17.95 12.11
C THR A 275 8.38 -19.15 12.56
N CYS A 276 9.38 -19.54 11.76
CA CYS A 276 10.34 -20.57 12.16
C CYS A 276 11.54 -20.03 12.96
N CYS A 277 11.65 -18.70 13.13
CA CYS A 277 12.74 -18.04 13.83
C CYS A 277 12.27 -16.78 14.53
N ASP A 278 13.08 -16.22 15.42
CA ASP A 278 12.79 -14.95 16.07
C ASP A 278 12.84 -13.78 15.08
N LEU A 279 12.32 -12.61 15.50
CA LEU A 279 12.19 -11.44 14.65
C LEU A 279 13.55 -10.92 14.14
N GLU A 280 14.61 -11.00 14.94
CA GLU A 280 15.92 -10.52 14.52
C GLU A 280 16.49 -11.39 13.39
N THR A 281 16.39 -12.70 13.54
CA THR A 281 16.77 -13.67 12.50
C THR A 281 15.86 -13.57 11.27
N LEU A 282 14.56 -13.31 11.48
CA LEU A 282 13.58 -13.18 10.39
C LEU A 282 13.98 -12.10 9.39
N VAL A 283 14.43 -10.94 9.88
CA VAL A 283 14.75 -9.76 9.03
C VAL A 283 16.24 -9.62 8.71
N ALA A 284 17.08 -10.45 9.30
CA ALA A 284 18.52 -10.39 9.09
C ALA A 284 18.89 -10.63 7.62
N GLY A 285 19.87 -9.87 7.10
CA GLY A 285 20.39 -10.04 5.73
C GLY A 285 19.45 -9.58 4.61
N VAL A 286 18.36 -8.88 4.94
CA VAL A 286 17.48 -8.26 3.94
C VAL A 286 17.95 -6.83 3.67
N GLU A 287 18.26 -6.54 2.40
CA GLU A 287 18.79 -5.24 1.97
C GLU A 287 17.69 -4.25 1.50
N LEU A 288 16.42 -4.66 1.52
CA LEU A 288 15.31 -3.80 1.11
C LEU A 288 15.11 -2.66 2.10
N GLU A 289 14.96 -1.43 1.60
CA GLU A 289 14.90 -0.19 2.38
C GLU A 289 13.79 -0.23 3.45
N ASP A 290 12.63 -0.80 3.10
CA ASP A 290 11.45 -0.82 3.97
C ASP A 290 11.50 -1.88 5.09
N ILE A 291 12.54 -2.72 5.14
CA ILE A 291 12.64 -3.79 6.14
C ILE A 291 12.68 -3.27 7.57
N GLN A 292 13.31 -2.12 7.82
CA GLN A 292 13.39 -1.53 9.16
C GLN A 292 12.01 -1.05 9.64
N ARG A 293 11.19 -0.54 8.73
CA ARG A 293 9.80 -0.18 9.03
C ARG A 293 8.96 -1.43 9.35
N THR A 294 9.12 -2.48 8.57
CA THR A 294 8.47 -3.77 8.80
C THR A 294 8.87 -4.36 10.14
N ARG A 295 10.18 -4.34 10.48
CA ARG A 295 10.69 -4.76 11.78
C ARG A 295 10.02 -3.98 12.93
N SER A 296 9.96 -2.66 12.83
CA SER A 296 9.35 -1.80 13.86
C SER A 296 7.86 -2.10 14.07
N ARG A 297 7.13 -2.43 13.00
CA ARG A 297 5.72 -2.83 13.08
C ARG A 297 5.56 -4.21 13.73
N LEU A 298 6.37 -5.19 13.34
CA LEU A 298 6.36 -6.53 13.93
C LEU A 298 6.80 -6.57 15.38
N GLN A 299 7.65 -5.63 15.83
CA GLN A 299 8.00 -5.47 17.23
C GLN A 299 6.84 -5.11 18.14
N GLN A 300 5.76 -4.54 17.57
CA GLN A 300 4.54 -4.19 18.32
C GLN A 300 3.64 -5.41 18.58
N LEU A 301 3.88 -6.54 17.91
CA LEU A 301 3.13 -7.77 18.17
C LEU A 301 3.62 -8.41 19.49
N PRO A 302 2.71 -8.69 20.43
CA PRO A 302 3.04 -9.50 21.60
C PRO A 302 3.63 -10.84 21.19
N ARG A 303 4.72 -11.23 21.85
CA ARG A 303 5.31 -12.54 21.65
C ARG A 303 4.67 -13.55 22.59
N ALA A 304 4.27 -14.69 22.06
CA ALA A 304 3.86 -15.82 22.91
C ALA A 304 5.10 -16.54 23.40
N VAL A 305 5.20 -16.69 24.71
CA VAL A 305 6.21 -17.48 25.40
C VAL A 305 5.80 -18.94 25.38
#